data_913f5fb768a780f81dddfddc9dc64472
#
_entry.id   913f5fb768a780f81dddfddc9dc64472
#
_cell.length_a   1.000
_cell.length_b   1.000
_cell.length_c   1.000
_cell.angle_alpha   90.00
_cell.angle_beta   90.00
_cell.angle_gamma   90.00
#
_symmetry.space_group_name_H-M   'P 1'
#
loop_
_entity.id
_entity.type
_entity.pdbx_description
1 polymer ?
#
loop_
_entity_poly.entity_id
_entity_poly.type
_entity_poly.pdbx_seq_one_letter_code
_entity_poly.pdbx_strand_id
1 'polypeptide(L)'
;MVTKEHTHPGHILYGLTHFPKNGIDPVLHPYKHFTSRWKLMWYNLHTILGCKENYDVVYGTSYRGLELLIFLRALGLFRKPIAVWHHQAIPQSKGWLKNLLSRLFYKGIDCMFFFSKALIDDSLKTGKVKEKDMYLIHWGADLNFYDRMRNEAKDKEFISTGKENRDLATLLQAFSHTGLEFDLYTSPANGDQKYEEITNRFQGKNNIHIHIVEGIIPYQLALEVARSKVVVISCLNYPYTVGLTTLVEALALGLPIISTRNTKFEMNLELEQAGMLVDYGDVAGWEKALQYLHGHPEQALKMGENGRKLAETTYNLENYSRELSEVLLKRFNR
;
A
#
# COMPACT_ATOMS: atom_id res chain seq x y z
N MET A 1 14.03 -16.24 2.45
CA MET A 1 14.82 -15.01 2.51
C MET A 1 14.23 -13.99 3.48
N VAL A 2 12.93 -13.93 3.69
CA VAL A 2 12.21 -12.96 4.53
C VAL A 2 12.26 -13.26 6.03
N THR A 3 12.63 -14.44 6.43
CA THR A 3 12.44 -14.95 7.79
C THR A 3 13.71 -15.00 8.65
N LYS A 4 14.87 -14.60 8.16
CA LYS A 4 16.10 -14.78 8.95
C LYS A 4 16.22 -13.86 10.16
N GLU A 5 15.49 -12.71 10.22
CA GLU A 5 15.65 -11.76 11.32
C GLU A 5 14.34 -11.12 11.82
N HIS A 6 13.18 -11.50 11.31
CA HIS A 6 11.90 -10.83 11.67
C HIS A 6 11.93 -9.29 11.54
N THR A 7 12.72 -8.78 10.60
CA THR A 7 12.92 -7.34 10.40
C THR A 7 11.95 -6.72 9.40
N HIS A 8 11.21 -7.56 8.68
CA HIS A 8 10.24 -7.15 7.66
C HIS A 8 8.88 -7.77 7.94
N PRO A 9 7.78 -7.00 7.81
CA PRO A 9 6.43 -7.53 7.96
C PRO A 9 6.05 -8.43 6.77
N GLY A 10 5.32 -9.49 7.05
CA GLY A 10 4.93 -10.48 6.03
C GLY A 10 3.95 -9.96 4.98
N HIS A 11 3.17 -8.91 5.29
CA HIS A 11 2.17 -8.37 4.36
C HIS A 11 2.78 -7.80 3.07
N ILE A 12 4.04 -7.31 3.09
CA ILE A 12 4.72 -6.81 1.88
C ILE A 12 4.98 -7.90 0.83
N LEU A 13 4.80 -9.16 1.18
CA LEU A 13 4.94 -10.31 0.28
C LEU A 13 3.63 -10.77 -0.36
N TYR A 14 2.57 -9.96 -0.24
CA TYR A 14 1.32 -10.17 -0.97
C TYR A 14 0.73 -11.58 -0.80
N GLY A 15 0.64 -12.05 0.45
CA GLY A 15 0.04 -13.34 0.81
C GLY A 15 0.97 -14.53 0.77
N LEU A 16 2.16 -14.42 0.17
CA LEU A 16 3.09 -15.53 -0.01
C LEU A 16 3.40 -16.31 1.27
N THR A 17 3.56 -15.62 2.40
CA THR A 17 3.86 -16.24 3.70
C THR A 17 2.74 -17.12 4.24
N HIS A 18 1.51 -16.94 3.76
CA HIS A 18 0.31 -17.64 4.21
C HIS A 18 -0.29 -18.60 3.17
N PHE A 19 0.21 -18.58 1.94
CA PHE A 19 -0.25 -19.48 0.88
C PHE A 19 -0.26 -20.96 1.28
N PRO A 20 0.81 -21.53 1.90
CA PRO A 20 0.79 -22.94 2.30
C PRO A 20 -0.30 -23.27 3.31
N LYS A 21 -0.58 -22.37 4.26
CA LYS A 21 -1.67 -22.55 5.23
C LYS A 21 -3.05 -22.57 4.58
N ASN A 22 -3.18 -21.88 3.44
CA ASN A 22 -4.43 -21.72 2.71
C ASN A 22 -4.55 -22.68 1.51
N GLY A 23 -3.69 -23.71 1.43
CA GLY A 23 -3.78 -24.76 0.41
C GLY A 23 -3.15 -24.43 -0.94
N ILE A 24 -2.28 -23.42 -1.00
CA ILE A 24 -1.52 -23.03 -2.19
C ILE A 24 -0.05 -23.35 -1.95
N ASP A 25 0.56 -24.14 -2.84
CA ASP A 25 1.99 -24.43 -2.82
C ASP A 25 2.74 -23.50 -3.78
N PRO A 26 3.50 -22.50 -3.28
CA PRO A 26 4.12 -21.49 -4.13
C PRO A 26 5.44 -21.95 -4.72
N VAL A 27 5.53 -21.97 -6.05
CA VAL A 27 6.79 -22.08 -6.79
C VAL A 27 7.42 -20.68 -6.90
N LEU A 28 8.58 -20.50 -6.25
CA LEU A 28 9.19 -19.18 -6.15
C LEU A 28 10.00 -18.83 -7.41
N HIS A 29 9.66 -17.69 -8.00
CA HIS A 29 10.45 -17.11 -9.08
C HIS A 29 11.79 -16.57 -8.52
N PRO A 30 12.95 -16.93 -9.10
CA PRO A 30 14.24 -16.41 -8.63
C PRO A 30 14.34 -14.90 -8.85
N TYR A 31 14.66 -14.18 -7.79
CA TYR A 31 14.78 -12.73 -7.83
C TYR A 31 16.10 -12.31 -8.51
N LYS A 32 15.98 -11.34 -9.43
CA LYS A 32 17.10 -10.62 -10.00
C LYS A 32 16.74 -9.16 -10.21
N HIS A 33 17.63 -8.25 -9.78
CA HIS A 33 17.41 -6.81 -9.96
C HIS A 33 17.76 -6.38 -11.38
N PHE A 34 16.89 -5.56 -11.99
CA PHE A 34 17.11 -4.94 -13.29
C PHE A 34 16.68 -3.47 -13.24
N THR A 35 17.50 -2.59 -13.77
CA THR A 35 17.17 -1.18 -14.01
C THR A 35 16.31 -1.02 -15.29
N SER A 36 16.55 -1.86 -16.29
CA SER A 36 15.81 -1.85 -17.55
C SER A 36 14.57 -2.75 -17.49
N ARG A 37 13.40 -2.16 -17.79
CA ARG A 37 12.13 -2.88 -17.88
C ARG A 37 12.14 -3.99 -18.95
N TRP A 38 12.79 -3.77 -20.08
CA TRP A 38 12.95 -4.77 -21.14
C TRP A 38 13.75 -5.99 -20.67
N LYS A 39 14.87 -5.76 -19.97
CA LYS A 39 15.66 -6.86 -19.42
C LYS A 39 14.86 -7.66 -18.38
N LEU A 40 14.07 -6.99 -17.57
CA LEU A 40 13.18 -7.64 -16.59
C LEU A 40 12.11 -8.50 -17.30
N MET A 41 11.45 -7.96 -18.33
CA MET A 41 10.43 -8.72 -19.10
C MET A 41 11.00 -9.98 -19.75
N TRP A 42 12.17 -9.88 -20.40
CA TRP A 42 12.83 -11.03 -21.00
C TRP A 42 13.29 -12.06 -19.96
N TYR A 43 13.84 -11.60 -18.85
CA TYR A 43 14.24 -12.48 -17.76
C TYR A 43 13.05 -13.26 -17.20
N ASN A 44 11.96 -12.58 -16.86
CA ASN A 44 10.76 -13.22 -16.35
C ASN A 44 10.14 -14.18 -17.37
N LEU A 45 10.07 -13.78 -18.63
CA LEU A 45 9.55 -14.65 -19.71
C LEU A 45 10.34 -15.95 -19.77
N HIS A 46 11.68 -15.87 -19.89
CA HIS A 46 12.54 -17.07 -19.98
C HIS A 46 12.46 -17.94 -18.72
N THR A 47 12.42 -17.32 -17.55
CA THR A 47 12.35 -18.06 -16.28
C THR A 47 11.02 -18.79 -16.14
N ILE A 48 9.90 -18.14 -16.47
CA ILE A 48 8.57 -18.74 -16.36
C ILE A 48 8.37 -19.85 -17.42
N LEU A 49 8.78 -19.60 -18.66
CA LEU A 49 8.68 -20.63 -19.72
C LEU A 49 9.63 -21.81 -19.49
N GLY A 50 10.79 -21.57 -18.88
CA GLY A 50 11.78 -22.61 -18.55
C GLY A 50 11.54 -23.30 -17.19
N CYS A 51 10.47 -22.95 -16.47
CA CYS A 51 10.14 -23.57 -15.20
C CYS A 51 9.85 -25.07 -15.39
N LYS A 52 10.57 -25.92 -14.65
CA LYS A 52 10.41 -27.37 -14.71
C LYS A 52 9.34 -27.90 -13.74
N GLU A 53 8.99 -27.09 -12.75
CA GLU A 53 7.95 -27.42 -11.78
C GLU A 53 6.56 -27.23 -12.39
N ASN A 54 5.62 -28.09 -12.00
CA ASN A 54 4.23 -27.88 -12.40
C ASN A 54 3.62 -26.74 -11.61
N TYR A 55 2.90 -25.86 -12.30
CA TYR A 55 2.15 -24.79 -11.68
C TYR A 55 0.83 -24.54 -12.43
N ASP A 56 -0.18 -24.04 -11.74
CA ASP A 56 -1.52 -23.84 -12.29
C ASP A 56 -1.75 -22.39 -12.74
N VAL A 57 -1.10 -21.42 -12.09
CA VAL A 57 -1.26 -19.99 -12.34
C VAL A 57 0.06 -19.26 -12.14
N VAL A 58 0.30 -18.23 -12.95
CA VAL A 58 1.35 -17.24 -12.69
C VAL A 58 0.76 -16.11 -11.84
N TYR A 59 1.27 -15.96 -10.63
CA TYR A 59 0.86 -14.91 -9.71
C TYR A 59 1.91 -13.80 -9.63
N GLY A 60 1.49 -12.56 -9.86
CA GLY A 60 2.35 -11.38 -9.80
C GLY A 60 1.82 -10.32 -8.85
N THR A 61 2.70 -9.77 -8.01
CA THR A 61 2.38 -8.61 -7.15
C THR A 61 2.18 -7.32 -7.96
N SER A 62 2.49 -7.36 -9.24
CA SER A 62 2.26 -6.32 -10.24
C SER A 62 2.37 -6.95 -11.64
N TYR A 63 1.78 -6.33 -12.64
CA TYR A 63 2.00 -6.73 -14.04
C TYR A 63 3.36 -6.30 -14.59
N ARG A 64 4.10 -5.44 -13.86
CA ARG A 64 5.41 -4.94 -14.29
C ARG A 64 6.42 -6.09 -14.43
N GLY A 65 6.95 -6.23 -15.64
CA GLY A 65 7.87 -7.31 -16.00
C GLY A 65 7.18 -8.59 -16.52
N LEU A 66 5.84 -8.65 -16.52
CA LEU A 66 5.05 -9.74 -17.10
C LEU A 66 4.43 -9.38 -18.45
N GLU A 67 4.69 -8.18 -18.98
CA GLU A 67 3.98 -7.66 -20.15
C GLU A 67 4.09 -8.56 -21.38
N LEU A 68 5.28 -9.10 -21.68
CA LEU A 68 5.45 -10.03 -22.80
C LEU A 68 4.64 -11.31 -22.59
N LEU A 69 4.66 -11.85 -21.37
CA LEU A 69 3.91 -13.07 -21.03
C LEU A 69 2.40 -12.83 -21.15
N ILE A 70 1.93 -11.66 -20.69
CA ILE A 70 0.52 -11.25 -20.78
C ILE A 70 0.10 -11.14 -22.26
N PHE A 71 0.91 -10.55 -23.13
CA PHE A 71 0.61 -10.52 -24.58
C PHE A 71 0.59 -11.93 -25.19
N LEU A 72 1.54 -12.80 -24.85
CA LEU A 72 1.52 -14.20 -25.29
C LEU A 72 0.26 -14.93 -24.82
N ARG A 73 -0.18 -14.67 -23.60
CA ARG A 73 -1.44 -15.20 -23.06
C ARG A 73 -2.65 -14.69 -23.86
N ALA A 74 -2.70 -13.38 -24.12
CA ALA A 74 -3.79 -12.75 -24.91
C ALA A 74 -3.92 -13.33 -26.32
N LEU A 75 -2.78 -13.73 -26.93
CA LEU A 75 -2.71 -14.35 -28.25
C LEU A 75 -2.91 -15.88 -28.24
N GLY A 76 -3.06 -16.50 -27.05
CA GLY A 76 -3.23 -17.95 -26.91
C GLY A 76 -1.93 -18.76 -27.02
N LEU A 77 -0.76 -18.10 -27.10
CA LEU A 77 0.56 -18.75 -27.19
C LEU A 77 1.07 -19.20 -25.81
N PHE A 78 0.62 -18.59 -24.74
CA PHE A 78 0.86 -19.03 -23.37
C PHE A 78 -0.45 -19.53 -22.75
N ARG A 79 -0.46 -20.77 -22.24
CA ARG A 79 -1.70 -21.44 -21.83
C ARG A 79 -2.06 -21.30 -20.35
N LYS A 80 -1.08 -21.10 -19.47
CA LYS A 80 -1.35 -20.96 -18.02
C LYS A 80 -1.97 -19.59 -17.73
N PRO A 81 -2.95 -19.52 -16.82
CA PRO A 81 -3.57 -18.26 -16.45
C PRO A 81 -2.60 -17.33 -15.71
N ILE A 82 -2.92 -16.03 -15.74
CA ILE A 82 -2.13 -14.99 -15.11
C ILE A 82 -3.04 -14.20 -14.15
N ALA A 83 -2.63 -14.12 -12.89
CA ALA A 83 -3.27 -13.34 -11.85
C ALA A 83 -2.31 -12.23 -11.34
N VAL A 84 -2.77 -10.98 -11.27
CA VAL A 84 -1.91 -9.86 -10.87
C VAL A 84 -2.63 -8.85 -9.98
N TRP A 85 -1.85 -8.16 -9.13
CA TRP A 85 -2.32 -6.99 -8.42
C TRP A 85 -2.31 -5.74 -9.29
N HIS A 86 -3.35 -4.94 -9.17
CA HIS A 86 -3.50 -3.62 -9.73
C HIS A 86 -3.51 -2.57 -8.62
N HIS A 87 -2.43 -1.81 -8.51
CA HIS A 87 -2.28 -0.77 -7.49
C HIS A 87 -3.05 0.52 -7.84
N GLN A 88 -3.41 0.68 -9.10
CA GLN A 88 -4.12 1.86 -9.63
C GLN A 88 -5.30 1.41 -10.48
N ALA A 89 -6.28 2.30 -10.67
CA ALA A 89 -7.30 2.08 -11.66
C ALA A 89 -6.69 1.98 -13.07
N ILE A 90 -7.30 1.15 -13.92
CA ILE A 90 -6.86 1.01 -15.32
C ILE A 90 -7.11 2.33 -16.05
N PRO A 91 -6.08 2.95 -16.64
CA PRO A 91 -6.23 4.26 -17.25
C PRO A 91 -6.95 4.21 -18.61
N GLN A 92 -7.66 5.27 -18.95
CA GLN A 92 -8.15 5.47 -20.31
C GLN A 92 -6.97 5.64 -21.27
N SER A 93 -7.09 5.06 -22.47
CA SER A 93 -6.08 5.19 -23.53
C SER A 93 -6.45 6.33 -24.46
N LYS A 94 -5.47 7.19 -24.77
CA LYS A 94 -5.63 8.20 -25.82
C LYS A 94 -5.31 7.60 -27.18
N GLY A 95 -6.26 7.64 -28.12
CA GLY A 95 -6.13 7.13 -29.47
C GLY A 95 -6.53 5.66 -29.64
N TRP A 96 -7.04 5.31 -30.81
CA TRP A 96 -7.63 4.01 -31.10
C TRP A 96 -6.62 2.85 -31.02
N LEU A 97 -5.41 3.02 -31.53
CA LEU A 97 -4.37 2.00 -31.53
C LEU A 97 -3.91 1.64 -30.11
N LYS A 98 -3.68 2.67 -29.27
CA LYS A 98 -3.34 2.47 -27.85
C LYS A 98 -4.47 1.79 -27.10
N ASN A 99 -5.71 2.13 -27.42
CA ASN A 99 -6.88 1.48 -26.83
C ASN A 99 -6.99 0.02 -27.22
N LEU A 100 -6.77 -0.31 -28.51
CA LEU A 100 -6.77 -1.69 -29.01
C LEU A 100 -5.68 -2.53 -28.35
N LEU A 101 -4.45 -2.02 -28.32
CA LEU A 101 -3.31 -2.70 -27.65
C LEU A 101 -3.55 -2.88 -26.15
N SER A 102 -4.14 -1.88 -25.49
CA SER A 102 -4.50 -1.97 -24.09
C SER A 102 -5.58 -3.03 -23.83
N ARG A 103 -6.62 -3.09 -24.66
CA ARG A 103 -7.65 -4.15 -24.59
C ARG A 103 -7.06 -5.54 -24.81
N LEU A 104 -6.15 -5.68 -25.76
CA LEU A 104 -5.43 -6.93 -26.00
C LEU A 104 -4.60 -7.32 -24.78
N PHE A 105 -3.87 -6.36 -24.20
CA PHE A 105 -3.09 -6.58 -22.99
C PHE A 105 -3.96 -7.10 -21.84
N TYR A 106 -5.05 -6.42 -21.51
CA TYR A 106 -5.91 -6.82 -20.40
C TYR A 106 -6.66 -8.13 -20.66
N LYS A 107 -6.87 -8.52 -21.92
CA LYS A 107 -7.38 -9.85 -22.28
C LYS A 107 -6.44 -10.99 -21.84
N GLY A 108 -5.15 -10.71 -21.71
CA GLY A 108 -4.15 -11.68 -21.26
C GLY A 108 -4.04 -11.82 -19.74
N ILE A 109 -4.87 -11.12 -18.96
CA ILE A 109 -4.91 -11.22 -17.51
C ILE A 109 -6.21 -11.91 -17.12
N ASP A 110 -6.12 -13.05 -16.45
CA ASP A 110 -7.28 -13.87 -16.10
C ASP A 110 -7.90 -13.49 -14.75
N CYS A 111 -7.12 -12.84 -13.87
CA CYS A 111 -7.56 -12.42 -12.55
C CYS A 111 -6.80 -11.16 -12.11
N MET A 112 -7.52 -10.17 -11.60
CA MET A 112 -6.97 -8.89 -11.14
C MET A 112 -7.40 -8.59 -9.72
N PHE A 113 -6.45 -8.31 -8.84
CA PHE A 113 -6.70 -7.92 -7.46
C PHE A 113 -6.56 -6.42 -7.28
N PHE A 114 -7.49 -5.83 -6.56
CA PHE A 114 -7.53 -4.40 -6.27
C PHE A 114 -7.68 -4.16 -4.78
N PHE A 115 -7.22 -3.00 -4.32
CA PHE A 115 -7.27 -2.58 -2.92
C PHE A 115 -8.60 -1.90 -2.53
N SER A 116 -9.45 -1.55 -3.50
CA SER A 116 -10.73 -0.92 -3.23
C SER A 116 -11.73 -1.09 -4.37
N LYS A 117 -13.01 -1.02 -4.01
CA LYS A 117 -14.12 -1.00 -4.96
C LYS A 117 -14.04 0.20 -5.90
N ALA A 118 -13.61 1.37 -5.40
CA ALA A 118 -13.43 2.58 -6.21
C ALA A 118 -12.45 2.38 -7.38
N LEU A 119 -11.35 1.62 -7.16
CA LEU A 119 -10.39 1.30 -8.23
C LEU A 119 -11.00 0.33 -9.26
N ILE A 120 -11.82 -0.61 -8.82
CA ILE A 120 -12.57 -1.53 -9.70
C ILE A 120 -13.54 -0.74 -10.57
N ASP A 121 -14.37 0.10 -9.96
CA ASP A 121 -15.39 0.89 -10.66
C ASP A 121 -14.78 1.85 -11.69
N ASP A 122 -13.68 2.52 -11.35
CA ASP A 122 -12.96 3.36 -12.29
C ASP A 122 -12.32 2.56 -13.43
N SER A 123 -11.84 1.35 -13.15
CA SER A 123 -11.31 0.46 -14.19
C SER A 123 -12.37 -0.03 -15.15
N LEU A 124 -13.57 -0.36 -14.66
CA LEU A 124 -14.71 -0.80 -15.46
C LEU A 124 -15.19 0.28 -16.45
N LYS A 125 -15.15 1.55 -16.05
CA LYS A 125 -15.49 2.70 -16.92
C LYS A 125 -14.65 2.74 -18.21
N THR A 126 -13.49 2.10 -18.24
CA THR A 126 -12.62 2.07 -19.42
C THR A 126 -13.12 1.11 -20.52
N GLY A 127 -13.97 0.16 -20.17
CA GLY A 127 -14.45 -0.90 -21.07
C GLY A 127 -13.37 -1.89 -21.56
N LYS A 128 -12.21 -1.96 -20.87
CA LYS A 128 -11.08 -2.82 -21.23
C LYS A 128 -11.08 -4.16 -20.51
N VAL A 129 -11.78 -4.24 -19.39
CA VAL A 129 -11.82 -5.36 -18.45
C VAL A 129 -13.25 -5.77 -18.14
N LYS A 130 -13.42 -6.94 -17.56
CA LYS A 130 -14.72 -7.48 -17.15
C LYS A 130 -14.76 -7.59 -15.64
N GLU A 131 -15.86 -7.23 -15.02
CA GLU A 131 -16.08 -7.30 -13.58
C GLU A 131 -15.77 -8.68 -12.99
N LYS A 132 -16.16 -9.75 -13.66
CA LYS A 132 -15.95 -11.15 -13.25
C LYS A 132 -14.47 -11.54 -13.08
N ASP A 133 -13.53 -10.75 -13.62
CA ASP A 133 -12.10 -11.00 -13.57
C ASP A 133 -11.39 -10.08 -12.56
N MET A 134 -12.17 -9.29 -11.79
CA MET A 134 -11.67 -8.29 -10.84
C MET A 134 -12.15 -8.63 -9.42
N TYR A 135 -11.25 -8.55 -8.45
CA TYR A 135 -11.51 -8.92 -7.06
C TYR A 135 -10.98 -7.86 -6.11
N LEU A 136 -11.84 -7.42 -5.20
CA LEU A 136 -11.44 -6.63 -4.06
C LEU A 136 -10.76 -7.54 -3.05
N ILE A 137 -9.60 -7.12 -2.54
CA ILE A 137 -8.90 -7.77 -1.43
C ILE A 137 -8.60 -6.70 -0.36
N HIS A 138 -8.98 -6.99 0.88
CA HIS A 138 -8.80 -6.08 2.01
C HIS A 138 -7.36 -6.10 2.51
N TRP A 139 -6.52 -5.29 1.89
CA TRP A 139 -5.10 -5.17 2.28
C TRP A 139 -4.94 -4.90 3.76
N GLY A 140 -4.10 -5.68 4.43
CA GLY A 140 -3.94 -5.61 5.87
C GLY A 140 -2.52 -5.85 6.35
N ALA A 141 -2.24 -5.43 7.59
CA ALA A 141 -0.93 -5.51 8.21
C ALA A 141 -0.65 -6.89 8.81
N ASP A 142 0.63 -7.20 8.98
CA ASP A 142 1.12 -8.35 9.75
C ASP A 142 1.03 -8.07 11.25
N LEU A 143 -0.07 -8.49 11.89
CA LEU A 143 -0.30 -8.22 13.32
C LEU A 143 0.80 -8.80 14.20
N ASN A 144 1.30 -10.01 13.89
CA ASN A 144 2.36 -10.64 14.67
C ASN A 144 3.66 -9.82 14.65
N PHE A 145 3.92 -9.13 13.53
CA PHE A 145 5.06 -8.22 13.42
C PHE A 145 4.87 -6.98 14.29
N TYR A 146 3.71 -6.31 14.21
CA TYR A 146 3.44 -5.05 14.91
C TYR A 146 3.17 -5.24 16.41
N ASP A 147 2.63 -6.38 16.83
CA ASP A 147 2.39 -6.69 18.26
C ASP A 147 3.68 -6.72 19.08
N ARG A 148 4.83 -6.96 18.44
CA ARG A 148 6.14 -6.96 19.11
C ARG A 148 6.56 -5.59 19.63
N MET A 149 5.95 -4.52 19.10
CA MET A 149 6.30 -3.14 19.45
C MET A 149 5.09 -2.27 19.87
N ARG A 150 3.88 -2.84 19.87
CA ARG A 150 2.65 -2.10 20.16
C ARG A 150 2.66 -1.41 21.52
N ASN A 151 3.32 -2.01 22.51
CA ASN A 151 3.35 -1.54 23.89
C ASN A 151 4.55 -0.61 24.19
N GLU A 152 5.24 -0.11 23.18
CA GLU A 152 6.32 0.88 23.38
C GLU A 152 5.80 2.15 24.07
N ALA A 153 6.66 2.75 24.88
CA ALA A 153 6.35 4.01 25.56
C ALA A 153 6.11 5.14 24.55
N LYS A 154 5.05 5.93 24.74
CA LYS A 154 4.65 7.03 23.86
C LYS A 154 5.39 8.31 24.22
N ASP A 155 6.59 8.50 23.69
CA ASP A 155 7.43 9.67 23.88
C ASP A 155 7.44 10.67 22.71
N LYS A 156 6.76 10.34 21.60
CA LYS A 156 6.52 11.20 20.44
C LYS A 156 5.05 11.58 20.36
N GLU A 157 4.75 12.78 19.89
CA GLU A 157 3.36 13.22 19.79
C GLU A 157 2.76 12.85 18.44
N PHE A 158 3.24 13.44 17.36
CA PHE A 158 2.78 13.15 15.99
C PHE A 158 3.92 12.61 15.15
N ILE A 159 3.62 11.63 14.33
CA ILE A 159 4.57 11.05 13.38
C ILE A 159 3.97 10.92 11.98
N SER A 160 4.79 11.20 10.96
CA SER A 160 4.50 10.86 9.59
C SER A 160 5.62 10.01 9.00
N THR A 161 5.23 8.98 8.28
CA THR A 161 6.15 8.11 7.55
C THR A 161 5.70 7.93 6.10
N GLY A 162 6.62 7.40 5.30
CA GLY A 162 6.36 7.08 3.90
C GLY A 162 6.92 8.10 2.93
N LYS A 163 7.18 7.61 1.74
CA LYS A 163 7.87 8.38 0.71
C LYS A 163 7.05 8.64 -0.54
N GLU A 164 5.96 7.89 -0.75
CA GLU A 164 5.23 7.94 -2.01
C GLU A 164 4.13 9.00 -1.97
N ASN A 165 4.26 10.01 -2.83
CA ASN A 165 3.26 11.05 -3.09
C ASN A 165 2.67 11.72 -1.82
N ARG A 166 3.56 12.09 -0.89
CA ARG A 166 3.19 12.81 0.34
C ARG A 166 3.05 14.31 0.06
N ASP A 167 2.02 14.94 0.65
CA ASP A 167 1.87 16.40 0.66
C ASP A 167 2.56 16.98 1.89
N LEU A 168 3.90 17.01 1.84
CA LEU A 168 4.72 17.50 2.94
C LEU A 168 4.60 19.03 3.10
N ALA A 169 4.33 19.76 2.03
CA ALA A 169 4.23 21.21 2.11
C ALA A 169 3.05 21.65 2.98
N THR A 170 1.86 21.10 2.72
CA THR A 170 0.64 21.36 3.52
C THR A 170 0.82 20.93 4.97
N LEU A 171 1.36 19.72 5.18
CA LEU A 171 1.51 19.16 6.52
C LEU A 171 2.51 19.96 7.38
N LEU A 172 3.69 20.25 6.85
CA LEU A 172 4.72 21.02 7.55
C LEU A 172 4.28 22.46 7.85
N GLN A 173 3.48 23.05 6.96
CA GLN A 173 2.89 24.36 7.22
C GLN A 173 1.96 24.32 8.43
N ALA A 174 1.06 23.34 8.51
CA ALA A 174 0.14 23.19 9.65
C ALA A 174 0.91 23.00 10.98
N PHE A 175 1.94 22.15 10.99
CA PHE A 175 2.77 21.98 12.20
C PHE A 175 3.56 23.23 12.55
N SER A 176 4.02 24.01 11.57
CA SER A 176 4.72 25.27 11.84
C SER A 176 3.82 26.35 12.47
N HIS A 177 2.51 26.30 12.22
CA HIS A 177 1.52 27.20 12.79
C HIS A 177 1.03 26.76 14.17
N THR A 178 0.84 25.46 14.39
CA THR A 178 0.34 24.93 15.66
C THR A 178 1.40 24.86 16.76
N GLY A 179 2.67 24.75 16.39
CA GLY A 179 3.77 24.55 17.34
C GLY A 179 3.80 23.18 18.01
N LEU A 180 2.97 22.21 17.57
CA LEU A 180 2.92 20.85 18.11
C LEU A 180 4.14 20.04 17.66
N GLU A 181 4.61 19.13 18.52
CA GLU A 181 5.77 18.28 18.27
C GLU A 181 5.50 17.26 17.15
N PHE A 182 6.39 17.23 16.17
CA PHE A 182 6.22 16.42 14.97
C PHE A 182 7.50 15.76 14.50
N ASP A 183 7.47 14.45 14.31
CA ASP A 183 8.54 13.65 13.72
C ASP A 183 8.16 13.26 12.28
N LEU A 184 8.97 13.66 11.30
CA LEU A 184 8.82 13.30 9.89
C LEU A 184 9.92 12.37 9.45
N TYR A 185 9.59 11.15 9.05
CA TYR A 185 10.49 10.20 8.41
C TYR A 185 10.16 10.09 6.92
N THR A 186 11.05 10.58 6.06
CA THR A 186 10.83 10.60 4.61
C THR A 186 12.12 10.34 3.83
N SER A 187 12.01 10.06 2.52
CA SER A 187 13.15 10.00 1.61
C SER A 187 13.49 11.39 1.05
N PRO A 188 14.68 11.60 0.48
CA PRO A 188 15.04 12.89 -0.14
C PRO A 188 14.10 13.27 -1.28
N ALA A 189 13.66 12.27 -2.06
CA ALA A 189 12.76 12.45 -3.20
C ALA A 189 11.94 11.19 -3.47
N ASN A 190 10.84 11.35 -4.22
CA ASN A 190 10.08 10.25 -4.79
C ASN A 190 9.43 10.68 -6.11
N GLY A 191 9.85 10.10 -7.23
CA GLY A 191 9.45 10.55 -8.55
C GLY A 191 9.84 12.03 -8.77
N ASP A 192 8.84 12.85 -9.10
CA ASP A 192 9.03 14.29 -9.30
C ASP A 192 9.00 15.10 -7.99
N GLN A 193 8.70 14.46 -6.85
CA GLN A 193 8.65 15.10 -5.53
C GLN A 193 10.05 15.21 -4.95
N LYS A 194 10.51 16.43 -4.74
CA LYS A 194 11.79 16.76 -4.10
C LYS A 194 11.54 17.14 -2.63
N TYR A 195 11.41 16.15 -1.80
CA TYR A 195 11.05 16.36 -0.39
C TYR A 195 12.11 17.13 0.38
N GLU A 196 13.39 16.93 0.07
CA GLU A 196 14.47 17.68 0.69
C GLU A 196 14.35 19.20 0.45
N GLU A 197 13.96 19.63 -0.77
CA GLU A 197 13.73 21.06 -1.05
C GLU A 197 12.55 21.63 -0.25
N ILE A 198 11.53 20.83 0.00
CA ILE A 198 10.36 21.21 0.81
C ILE A 198 10.75 21.28 2.28
N THR A 199 11.39 20.25 2.81
CA THR A 199 11.76 20.14 4.22
C THR A 199 12.78 21.20 4.64
N ASN A 200 13.70 21.56 3.77
CA ASN A 200 14.70 22.61 4.02
C ASN A 200 14.07 23.98 4.37
N ARG A 201 12.84 24.26 3.92
CA ARG A 201 12.13 25.50 4.26
C ARG A 201 11.65 25.55 5.71
N PHE A 202 11.61 24.39 6.38
CA PHE A 202 11.14 24.23 7.75
C PHE A 202 12.27 23.85 8.72
N GLN A 203 13.51 23.76 8.23
CA GLN A 203 14.68 23.59 9.08
C GLN A 203 14.79 24.77 10.05
N GLY A 204 15.08 24.47 11.33
CA GLY A 204 15.16 25.46 12.39
C GLY A 204 13.85 25.74 13.12
N LYS A 205 12.75 25.07 12.78
CA LYS A 205 11.55 25.02 13.61
C LYS A 205 11.80 24.00 14.74
N ASN A 206 11.71 24.46 16.00
CA ASN A 206 12.08 23.64 17.16
C ASN A 206 11.13 22.44 17.39
N ASN A 207 9.91 22.52 16.88
CA ASN A 207 8.86 21.51 17.05
C ASN A 207 8.78 20.52 15.85
N ILE A 208 9.62 20.66 14.81
CA ILE A 208 9.57 19.81 13.63
C ILE A 208 10.90 19.06 13.46
N HIS A 209 10.88 17.77 13.68
CA HIS A 209 12.04 16.89 13.63
C HIS A 209 12.04 16.11 12.31
N ILE A 210 12.92 16.50 11.37
CA ILE A 210 12.96 15.93 10.03
C ILE A 210 14.08 14.90 9.94
N HIS A 211 13.70 13.65 9.62
CA HIS A 211 14.59 12.51 9.42
C HIS A 211 14.55 12.08 7.95
N ILE A 212 15.58 12.48 7.19
CA ILE A 212 15.75 12.00 5.82
C ILE A 212 16.41 10.63 5.91
N VAL A 213 15.68 9.60 5.47
CA VAL A 213 16.11 8.21 5.64
C VAL A 213 16.21 7.49 4.30
N GLU A 214 17.34 6.80 4.11
CA GLU A 214 17.55 5.88 3.00
C GLU A 214 17.88 4.49 3.56
N GLY A 215 17.12 3.49 3.11
CA GLY A 215 17.38 2.10 3.49
C GLY A 215 17.12 1.74 4.95
N ILE A 216 16.26 2.51 5.65
CA ILE A 216 15.86 2.15 7.02
C ILE A 216 15.16 0.79 7.03
N ILE A 217 15.51 -0.04 8.00
CA ILE A 217 14.89 -1.35 8.17
C ILE A 217 13.45 -1.16 8.65
N PRO A 218 12.46 -1.83 8.04
CA PRO A 218 11.04 -1.67 8.42
C PRO A 218 10.75 -1.83 9.91
N TYR A 219 11.44 -2.74 10.60
CA TYR A 219 11.33 -2.90 12.03
C TYR A 219 11.73 -1.64 12.81
N GLN A 220 12.83 -0.99 12.43
CA GLN A 220 13.28 0.24 13.08
C GLN A 220 12.29 1.39 12.87
N LEU A 221 11.77 1.53 11.64
CA LEU A 221 10.77 2.55 11.36
C LEU A 221 9.45 2.27 12.13
N ALA A 222 9.03 1.02 12.20
CA ALA A 222 7.84 0.62 12.95
C ALA A 222 7.97 0.88 14.46
N LEU A 223 9.17 0.73 15.04
CA LEU A 223 9.45 1.12 16.42
C LEU A 223 9.25 2.62 16.65
N GLU A 224 9.75 3.46 15.73
CA GLU A 224 9.56 4.91 15.82
C GLU A 224 8.07 5.28 15.72
N VAL A 225 7.32 4.61 14.83
CA VAL A 225 5.86 4.80 14.73
C VAL A 225 5.16 4.33 16.02
N ALA A 226 5.57 3.20 16.56
CA ALA A 226 4.97 2.66 17.79
C ALA A 226 5.14 3.57 19.01
N ARG A 227 6.22 4.37 19.04
CA ARG A 227 6.49 5.35 20.11
C ARG A 227 5.67 6.65 19.99
N SER A 228 4.92 6.83 18.91
CA SER A 228 4.09 8.02 18.72
C SER A 228 2.68 7.87 19.30
N LYS A 229 2.04 9.00 19.59
CA LYS A 229 0.64 9.05 20.03
C LYS A 229 -0.34 9.07 18.86
N VAL A 230 0.02 9.73 17.76
CA VAL A 230 -0.83 9.92 16.57
C VAL A 230 -0.03 9.76 15.29
N VAL A 231 -0.58 9.04 14.31
CA VAL A 231 -0.02 8.93 12.97
C VAL A 231 -0.71 9.91 12.02
N VAL A 232 0.07 10.69 11.26
CA VAL A 232 -0.46 11.62 10.26
C VAL A 232 -0.05 11.19 8.84
N ILE A 233 -1.02 11.11 7.93
CA ILE A 233 -0.86 10.61 6.56
C ILE A 233 -1.32 11.67 5.57
N SER A 234 -0.46 12.62 5.26
CA SER A 234 -0.74 13.66 4.26
C SER A 234 -0.36 13.17 2.87
N CYS A 235 -1.30 13.18 1.93
CA CYS A 235 -1.12 12.66 0.58
C CYS A 235 -1.52 13.70 -0.47
N LEU A 236 -0.82 13.68 -1.61
CA LEU A 236 -1.24 14.36 -2.82
C LEU A 236 -2.39 13.60 -3.49
N ASN A 237 -3.23 14.32 -4.24
CA ASN A 237 -4.36 13.72 -4.95
C ASN A 237 -3.88 12.92 -6.16
N TYR A 238 -3.77 11.61 -5.99
CA TYR A 238 -3.45 10.66 -7.04
C TYR A 238 -4.60 9.64 -7.23
N PRO A 239 -4.78 9.08 -8.43
CA PRO A 239 -5.90 8.17 -8.73
C PRO A 239 -5.72 6.76 -8.17
N TYR A 240 -5.13 6.63 -6.97
CA TYR A 240 -4.93 5.35 -6.28
C TYR A 240 -4.83 5.51 -4.74
N THR A 241 -4.64 4.41 -4.03
CA THR A 241 -4.66 4.32 -2.57
C THR A 241 -3.34 4.76 -1.94
N VAL A 242 -2.90 6.02 -2.22
CA VAL A 242 -1.69 6.59 -1.60
C VAL A 242 -1.83 6.57 -0.08
N GLY A 243 -0.84 6.04 0.62
CA GLY A 243 -0.84 6.00 2.09
C GLY A 243 -1.45 4.74 2.70
N LEU A 244 -2.03 3.83 1.91
CA LEU A 244 -2.72 2.63 2.42
C LEU A 244 -1.82 1.76 3.32
N THR A 245 -0.56 1.55 2.97
CA THR A 245 0.37 0.75 3.79
C THR A 245 0.56 1.39 5.17
N THR A 246 0.88 2.68 5.22
CA THR A 246 1.03 3.40 6.50
C THR A 246 -0.27 3.38 7.32
N LEU A 247 -1.42 3.45 6.66
CA LEU A 247 -2.73 3.39 7.31
C LEU A 247 -2.93 2.04 8.02
N VAL A 248 -2.76 0.92 7.33
CA VAL A 248 -2.96 -0.40 7.95
C VAL A 248 -1.91 -0.73 9.01
N GLU A 249 -0.69 -0.20 8.89
CA GLU A 249 0.35 -0.29 9.91
C GLU A 249 -0.03 0.48 11.19
N ALA A 250 -0.57 1.69 11.06
CA ALA A 250 -1.06 2.48 12.18
C ALA A 250 -2.24 1.79 12.89
N LEU A 251 -3.19 1.21 12.11
CA LEU A 251 -4.27 0.41 12.67
C LEU A 251 -3.75 -0.79 13.45
N ALA A 252 -2.76 -1.50 12.93
CA ALA A 252 -2.15 -2.66 13.61
C ALA A 252 -1.49 -2.27 14.94
N LEU A 253 -0.88 -1.10 15.01
CA LEU A 253 -0.29 -0.55 16.24
C LEU A 253 -1.35 0.01 17.21
N GLY A 254 -2.61 0.13 16.79
CA GLY A 254 -3.68 0.73 17.60
C GLY A 254 -3.50 2.23 17.80
N LEU A 255 -2.96 2.93 16.81
CA LEU A 255 -2.73 4.37 16.86
C LEU A 255 -3.86 5.12 16.14
N PRO A 256 -4.35 6.25 16.69
CA PRO A 256 -5.27 7.13 16.00
C PRO A 256 -4.60 7.75 14.77
N ILE A 257 -5.39 7.99 13.73
CA ILE A 257 -4.90 8.43 12.44
C ILE A 257 -5.55 9.76 12.04
N ILE A 258 -4.76 10.73 11.59
CA ILE A 258 -5.25 11.85 10.79
C ILE A 258 -4.77 11.61 9.36
N SER A 259 -5.67 11.51 8.40
CA SER A 259 -5.31 11.22 7.01
C SER A 259 -5.96 12.20 6.04
N THR A 260 -5.30 12.46 4.93
CA THR A 260 -5.97 13.09 3.79
C THR A 260 -7.17 12.24 3.35
N ARG A 261 -8.29 12.88 3.02
CA ARG A 261 -9.53 12.24 2.52
C ARG A 261 -9.31 11.65 1.14
N ASN A 262 -8.71 10.47 1.09
CA ASN A 262 -8.49 9.76 -0.15
C ASN A 262 -9.72 8.89 -0.49
N THR A 263 -10.51 9.32 -1.48
CA THR A 263 -11.73 8.62 -1.93
C THR A 263 -11.45 7.26 -2.59
N LYS A 264 -10.18 6.89 -2.76
CA LYS A 264 -9.78 5.57 -3.26
C LYS A 264 -9.57 4.53 -2.16
N PHE A 265 -9.60 4.93 -0.89
CA PHE A 265 -9.61 3.94 0.20
C PHE A 265 -10.96 3.22 0.25
N GLU A 266 -10.91 1.94 0.62
CA GLU A 266 -12.11 1.16 0.95
C GLU A 266 -12.67 1.57 2.32
N MET A 267 -11.79 1.87 3.24
CA MET A 267 -12.08 2.24 4.61
C MET A 267 -12.36 3.74 4.75
N ASN A 268 -13.36 4.09 5.55
CA ASN A 268 -13.60 5.47 6.00
C ASN A 268 -13.30 5.60 7.50
N LEU A 269 -12.18 6.26 7.83
CA LEU A 269 -11.71 6.40 9.21
C LEU A 269 -12.72 7.10 10.14
N GLU A 270 -13.52 8.05 9.64
CA GLU A 270 -14.51 8.78 10.43
C GLU A 270 -15.72 7.90 10.74
N LEU A 271 -16.23 7.15 9.76
CA LEU A 271 -17.33 6.22 9.98
C LEU A 271 -16.95 5.10 10.95
N GLU A 272 -15.71 4.62 10.85
CA GLU A 272 -15.16 3.59 11.71
C GLU A 272 -14.69 4.13 13.07
N GLN A 273 -14.77 5.46 13.28
CA GLN A 273 -14.28 6.14 14.48
C GLN A 273 -12.81 5.78 14.82
N ALA A 274 -11.98 5.54 13.79
CA ALA A 274 -10.58 5.18 13.92
C ALA A 274 -9.61 6.35 13.63
N GLY A 275 -10.15 7.52 13.27
CA GLY A 275 -9.35 8.69 12.96
C GLY A 275 -10.16 9.85 12.38
N MET A 276 -9.44 10.82 11.84
CA MET A 276 -9.99 12.04 11.24
C MET A 276 -9.53 12.17 9.79
N LEU A 277 -10.36 12.78 8.95
CA LEU A 277 -10.06 13.01 7.54
C LEU A 277 -9.97 14.51 7.25
N VAL A 278 -8.91 14.91 6.55
CA VAL A 278 -8.65 16.30 6.13
C VAL A 278 -8.62 16.37 4.60
N ASP A 279 -9.17 17.40 4.00
CA ASP A 279 -9.20 17.54 2.55
C ASP A 279 -7.80 17.86 1.97
N TYR A 280 -7.60 17.59 0.68
CA TYR A 280 -6.32 17.84 0.01
C TYR A 280 -5.93 19.30 0.06
N GLY A 281 -4.69 19.60 0.50
CA GLY A 281 -4.16 20.97 0.57
C GLY A 281 -4.78 21.86 1.65
N ASP A 282 -5.61 21.32 2.53
CA ASP A 282 -6.32 22.09 3.57
C ASP A 282 -5.47 22.24 4.85
N VAL A 283 -4.62 23.25 4.87
CA VAL A 283 -3.77 23.58 6.03
C VAL A 283 -4.62 23.81 7.29
N ALA A 284 -5.72 24.58 7.18
CA ALA A 284 -6.57 24.89 8.35
C ALA A 284 -7.30 23.65 8.88
N GLY A 285 -7.71 22.74 8.00
CA GLY A 285 -8.26 21.45 8.40
C GLY A 285 -7.24 20.59 9.16
N TRP A 286 -5.98 20.57 8.70
CA TRP A 286 -4.89 19.92 9.42
C TRP A 286 -4.68 20.54 10.81
N GLU A 287 -4.56 21.86 10.91
CA GLU A 287 -4.41 22.56 12.20
C GLU A 287 -5.50 22.18 13.18
N LYS A 288 -6.76 22.20 12.74
CA LYS A 288 -7.92 21.79 13.55
C LYS A 288 -7.82 20.36 14.04
N ALA A 289 -7.51 19.41 13.14
CA ALA A 289 -7.45 17.99 13.49
C ALA A 289 -6.29 17.70 14.45
N LEU A 290 -5.12 18.33 14.25
CA LEU A 290 -3.96 18.23 15.12
C LEU A 290 -4.26 18.76 16.52
N GLN A 291 -4.81 19.98 16.63
CA GLN A 291 -5.18 20.60 17.91
C GLN A 291 -6.27 19.80 18.63
N TYR A 292 -7.22 19.23 17.88
CA TYR A 292 -8.26 18.40 18.46
C TYR A 292 -7.68 17.16 19.14
N LEU A 293 -6.87 16.36 18.45
CA LEU A 293 -6.29 15.14 19.04
C LEU A 293 -5.28 15.44 20.15
N HIS A 294 -4.54 16.54 20.03
CA HIS A 294 -3.68 17.03 21.12
C HIS A 294 -4.47 17.34 22.39
N GLY A 295 -5.59 18.04 22.26
CA GLY A 295 -6.43 18.45 23.38
C GLY A 295 -7.36 17.37 23.94
N HIS A 296 -7.52 16.22 23.21
CA HIS A 296 -8.45 15.15 23.57
C HIS A 296 -7.79 13.78 23.57
N PRO A 297 -6.82 13.50 24.45
CA PRO A 297 -6.05 12.26 24.44
C PRO A 297 -6.88 11.00 24.67
N GLU A 298 -7.96 11.08 25.47
CA GLU A 298 -8.88 9.95 25.67
C GLU A 298 -9.63 9.58 24.37
N GLN A 299 -10.04 10.59 23.61
CA GLN A 299 -10.69 10.36 22.31
C GLN A 299 -9.70 9.78 21.29
N ALA A 300 -8.46 10.27 21.29
CA ALA A 300 -7.39 9.73 20.47
C ALA A 300 -7.14 8.24 20.79
N LEU A 301 -7.04 7.90 22.07
CA LEU A 301 -6.88 6.50 22.51
C LEU A 301 -8.03 5.62 22.00
N LYS A 302 -9.28 6.07 22.16
CA LYS A 302 -10.45 5.33 21.68
C LYS A 302 -10.46 5.13 20.16
N MET A 303 -10.03 6.14 19.39
CA MET A 303 -9.84 6.00 17.93
C MET A 303 -8.80 4.94 17.60
N GLY A 304 -7.68 4.91 18.33
CA GLY A 304 -6.65 3.89 18.18
C GLY A 304 -7.17 2.48 18.46
N GLU A 305 -7.96 2.30 19.54
CA GLU A 305 -8.59 1.02 19.86
C GLU A 305 -9.57 0.54 18.79
N ASN A 306 -10.37 1.44 18.23
CA ASN A 306 -11.27 1.13 17.13
C ASN A 306 -10.47 0.74 15.88
N GLY A 307 -9.41 1.47 15.57
CA GLY A 307 -8.48 1.14 14.48
C GLY A 307 -7.88 -0.25 14.65
N ARG A 308 -7.45 -0.60 15.87
CA ARG A 308 -6.93 -1.94 16.17
C ARG A 308 -7.97 -3.04 15.95
N LYS A 309 -9.22 -2.84 16.33
CA LYS A 309 -10.32 -3.78 16.06
C LYS A 309 -10.50 -4.02 14.56
N LEU A 310 -10.42 -2.96 13.73
CA LEU A 310 -10.46 -3.09 12.28
C LEU A 310 -9.30 -3.93 11.73
N ALA A 311 -8.09 -3.72 12.25
CA ALA A 311 -6.94 -4.54 11.90
C ALA A 311 -7.17 -6.01 12.28
N GLU A 312 -7.65 -6.30 13.49
CA GLU A 312 -7.90 -7.67 13.98
C GLU A 312 -9.00 -8.39 13.20
N THR A 313 -10.05 -7.67 12.80
CA THR A 313 -11.21 -8.29 12.14
C THR A 313 -11.11 -8.35 10.62
N THR A 314 -10.51 -7.35 9.99
CA THR A 314 -10.57 -7.20 8.53
C THR A 314 -9.20 -6.98 7.89
N TYR A 315 -8.47 -5.94 8.33
CA TYR A 315 -7.29 -5.43 7.63
C TYR A 315 -5.99 -6.05 8.17
N ASN A 316 -5.86 -7.37 8.11
CA ASN A 316 -4.68 -8.12 8.54
C ASN A 316 -4.19 -9.12 7.50
N LEU A 317 -2.94 -9.53 7.64
CA LEU A 317 -2.26 -10.45 6.73
C LEU A 317 -2.98 -11.79 6.60
N GLU A 318 -3.52 -12.33 7.69
CA GLU A 318 -4.25 -13.59 7.72
C GLU A 318 -5.49 -13.53 6.82
N ASN A 319 -6.34 -12.52 7.03
CA ASN A 319 -7.59 -12.35 6.30
C ASN A 319 -7.37 -12.10 4.81
N TYR A 320 -6.54 -11.14 4.45
CA TYR A 320 -6.35 -10.86 3.03
C TYR A 320 -5.66 -12.00 2.29
N SER A 321 -4.76 -12.73 2.97
CA SER A 321 -4.12 -13.91 2.36
C SER A 321 -5.12 -15.04 2.15
N ARG A 322 -6.09 -15.21 3.05
CA ARG A 322 -7.18 -16.15 2.91
C ARG A 322 -8.11 -15.75 1.75
N GLU A 323 -8.58 -14.49 1.71
CA GLU A 323 -9.40 -13.95 0.61
C GLU A 323 -8.73 -14.17 -0.76
N LEU A 324 -7.45 -13.84 -0.86
CA LEU A 324 -6.64 -14.01 -2.06
C LEU A 324 -6.54 -15.48 -2.47
N SER A 325 -6.27 -16.37 -1.51
CA SER A 325 -6.15 -17.81 -1.74
C SER A 325 -7.47 -18.43 -2.19
N GLU A 326 -8.59 -18.06 -1.57
CA GLU A 326 -9.93 -18.52 -1.95
C GLU A 326 -10.25 -18.15 -3.41
N VAL A 327 -9.91 -16.93 -3.84
CA VAL A 327 -10.09 -16.52 -5.24
C VAL A 327 -9.22 -17.35 -6.17
N LEU A 328 -7.94 -17.52 -5.85
CA LEU A 328 -6.99 -18.29 -6.69
C LEU A 328 -7.41 -19.76 -6.81
N LEU A 329 -7.76 -20.41 -5.70
CA LEU A 329 -8.21 -21.81 -5.68
C LEU A 329 -9.53 -21.97 -6.45
N LYS A 330 -10.53 -21.10 -6.21
CA LYS A 330 -11.82 -21.17 -6.91
C LYS A 330 -11.67 -20.99 -8.42
N ARG A 331 -10.73 -20.15 -8.86
CA ARG A 331 -10.55 -19.84 -10.29
C ARG A 331 -9.67 -20.85 -11.02
N PHE A 332 -8.65 -21.40 -10.38
CA PHE A 332 -7.55 -22.10 -11.06
C PHE A 332 -7.25 -23.51 -10.53
N ASN A 333 -7.80 -23.91 -9.37
CA ASN A 333 -7.69 -25.29 -8.91
C ASN A 333 -8.61 -26.17 -9.78
N ARG A 334 -8.00 -27.04 -10.59
CA ARG A 334 -8.69 -27.96 -11.49
C ARG A 334 -8.44 -29.41 -11.09
#